data_54dccc6d8347f2cb1bf31ec22629d8fe
#
_entry.id   54dccc6d8347f2cb1bf31ec22629d8fe
#
_cell.length_a   1.000
_cell.length_b   1.000
_cell.length_c   1.000
_cell.angle_alpha   90.00
_cell.angle_beta   90.00
_cell.angle_gamma   90.00
#
_symmetry.space_group_name_H-M   'P 1'
#
loop_
_entity.id
_entity.type
_entity.pdbx_description
1 polymer ?
#
loop_
_entity_poly.entity_id
_entity_poly.type
_entity_poly.pdbx_seq_one_letter_code
_entity_poly.pdbx_strand_id
1 'polypeptide(L)'
;MNNLKATKREKITSGSNNKLRGQGFIPAILYGGNNPNQNISVSKKEISQIVKSDTFLSKVLEIEVDGKKEKVIPRDVSFHVISEEPIHIDFMRIVSGKKIILEIPVKFTNHPDSPGLKRGGVLNIVRRKVELKCPAENIPDEIVVDLTGTDIGLSLIHI
;
A
#
# COMPACT_ATOMS: atom_id res chain seq x y z
N MET A 1 -12.28 8.63 -2.34
CA MET A 1 -11.27 8.15 -3.32
C MET A 1 -10.21 9.22 -3.42
N ASN A 2 -8.93 8.86 -3.26
CA ASN A 2 -7.85 9.84 -3.34
C ASN A 2 -7.45 9.98 -4.82
N ASN A 3 -7.68 11.15 -5.39
CA ASN A 3 -7.27 11.46 -6.75
C ASN A 3 -5.85 12.01 -6.73
N LEU A 4 -4.94 11.38 -7.46
CA LEU A 4 -3.57 11.81 -7.62
C LEU A 4 -3.35 12.37 -9.03
N LYS A 5 -2.75 13.54 -9.13
CA LYS A 5 -2.35 14.10 -10.40
C LYS A 5 -0.94 13.61 -10.77
N ALA A 6 -0.80 13.03 -11.93
CA ALA A 6 0.48 12.55 -12.44
C ALA A 6 0.79 13.13 -13.81
N THR A 7 2.07 13.40 -14.04
CA THR A 7 2.58 13.89 -15.33
C THR A 7 3.40 12.79 -15.98
N LYS A 8 3.19 12.53 -17.26
CA LYS A 8 3.97 11.57 -18.04
C LYS A 8 5.41 12.05 -18.22
N ARG A 9 6.37 11.13 -18.17
CA ARG A 9 7.80 11.40 -18.34
C ARG A 9 8.38 10.61 -19.50
N GLU A 10 9.18 11.26 -20.31
CA GLU A 10 9.90 10.62 -21.43
C GLU A 10 11.35 10.28 -21.07
N LYS A 11 12.03 11.17 -20.32
CA LYS A 11 13.45 11.00 -19.96
C LYS A 11 13.62 10.25 -18.65
N ILE A 12 14.34 9.12 -18.69
CA ILE A 12 14.63 8.26 -17.55
C ILE A 12 16.14 8.20 -17.36
N THR A 13 16.72 9.24 -16.81
CA THR A 13 18.15 9.26 -16.43
C THR A 13 18.29 9.48 -14.93
N SER A 14 19.37 8.96 -14.36
CA SER A 14 19.65 9.14 -12.92
C SER A 14 19.68 10.63 -12.52
N GLY A 15 20.31 11.46 -13.30
CA GLY A 15 20.37 12.91 -13.07
C GLY A 15 18.98 13.57 -13.15
N SER A 16 18.13 13.16 -14.08
CA SER A 16 16.76 13.66 -14.21
C SER A 16 15.91 13.28 -12.99
N ASN A 17 16.03 12.04 -12.48
CA ASN A 17 15.30 11.60 -11.30
C ASN A 17 15.70 12.37 -10.04
N ASN A 18 17.00 12.66 -9.85
CA ASN A 18 17.45 13.45 -8.70
C ASN A 18 16.97 14.89 -8.78
N LYS A 19 16.96 15.48 -9.98
CA LYS A 19 16.43 16.84 -10.20
C LYS A 19 14.91 16.90 -9.90
N LEU A 20 14.14 15.90 -10.31
CA LEU A 20 12.71 15.80 -10.02
C LEU A 20 12.44 15.70 -8.51
N ARG A 21 13.20 14.86 -7.80
CA ARG A 21 13.07 14.74 -6.34
C ARG A 21 13.39 16.07 -5.64
N GLY A 22 14.39 16.81 -6.11
CA GLY A 22 14.70 18.16 -5.63
C GLY A 22 13.59 19.18 -5.89
N GLN A 23 12.78 18.98 -6.93
CA GLN A 23 11.62 19.82 -7.26
C GLN A 23 10.34 19.41 -6.49
N GLY A 24 10.41 18.38 -5.64
CA GLY A 24 9.26 17.90 -4.86
C GLY A 24 8.35 16.93 -5.61
N PHE A 25 8.85 16.26 -6.65
CA PHE A 25 8.15 15.20 -7.36
C PHE A 25 8.80 13.84 -7.13
N ILE A 26 8.00 12.79 -7.08
CA ILE A 26 8.45 11.41 -6.94
C ILE A 26 8.28 10.70 -8.27
N PRO A 27 9.35 10.06 -8.80
CA PRO A 27 9.24 9.18 -9.95
C PRO A 27 8.42 7.95 -9.60
N ALA A 28 7.51 7.56 -10.49
CA ALA A 28 6.69 6.38 -10.35
C ALA A 28 6.53 5.66 -11.69
N ILE A 29 6.20 4.39 -11.63
CA ILE A 29 5.91 3.55 -12.78
C ILE A 29 4.46 3.08 -12.69
N LEU A 30 3.77 3.15 -13.83
CA LEU A 30 2.42 2.63 -14.00
C LEU A 30 2.47 1.45 -14.96
N TYR A 31 2.18 0.25 -14.47
CA TYR A 31 2.22 -0.98 -15.25
C TYR A 31 0.98 -1.84 -15.09
N GLY A 32 0.88 -2.89 -15.88
CA GLY A 32 -0.25 -3.82 -15.87
C GLY A 32 -1.35 -3.46 -16.87
N GLY A 33 -2.28 -4.39 -17.06
CA GLY A 33 -3.31 -4.29 -18.08
C GLY A 33 -2.77 -4.61 -19.49
N ASN A 34 -3.47 -4.13 -20.50
CA ASN A 34 -3.09 -4.30 -21.92
C ASN A 34 -2.29 -3.09 -22.44
N ASN A 35 -2.14 -2.04 -21.63
CA ASN A 35 -1.44 -0.83 -22.02
C ASN A 35 0.07 -0.96 -21.72
N PRO A 36 0.94 -0.30 -22.48
CA PRO A 36 2.37 -0.29 -22.22
C PRO A 36 2.66 0.38 -20.85
N ASN A 37 3.81 0.02 -20.29
CA ASN A 37 4.29 0.64 -19.07
C ASN A 37 4.52 2.14 -19.29
N GLN A 38 4.10 2.95 -18.33
CA GLN A 38 4.25 4.41 -18.39
C GLN A 38 5.05 4.90 -17.20
N ASN A 39 6.04 5.74 -17.49
CA ASN A 39 6.79 6.43 -16.45
C ASN A 39 6.08 7.75 -16.14
N ILE A 40 5.75 7.94 -14.89
CA ILE A 40 5.02 9.11 -14.40
C ILE A 40 5.78 9.79 -13.27
N SER A 41 5.42 11.01 -12.96
CA SER A 41 5.85 11.73 -11.76
C SER A 41 4.65 12.21 -10.99
N VAL A 42 4.70 12.07 -9.66
CA VAL A 42 3.60 12.41 -8.75
C VAL A 42 4.11 13.41 -7.70
N SER A 43 3.24 14.26 -7.19
CA SER A 43 3.58 15.22 -6.15
C SER A 43 3.97 14.52 -4.84
N LYS A 44 5.17 14.86 -4.31
CA LYS A 44 5.68 14.34 -3.03
C LYS A 44 4.74 14.64 -1.87
N LYS A 45 4.13 15.85 -1.85
CA LYS A 45 3.23 16.27 -0.77
C LYS A 45 1.99 15.38 -0.67
N GLU A 46 1.33 15.11 -1.80
CA GLU A 46 0.13 14.28 -1.86
C GLU A 46 0.43 12.84 -1.44
N ILE A 47 1.52 12.28 -1.98
CA ILE A 47 1.92 10.91 -1.68
C ILE A 47 2.32 10.74 -0.21
N SER A 48 3.11 11.66 0.35
CA SER A 48 3.56 11.55 1.74
C SER A 48 2.42 11.55 2.76
N GLN A 49 1.31 12.20 2.43
CA GLN A 49 0.10 12.18 3.28
C GLN A 49 -0.60 10.81 3.24
N ILE A 50 -0.65 10.20 2.07
CA ILE A 50 -1.38 8.95 1.86
C ILE A 50 -0.56 7.73 2.33
N VAL A 51 0.76 7.76 2.08
CA VAL A 51 1.69 6.67 2.43
C VAL A 51 1.81 6.45 3.94
N LYS A 52 1.54 7.48 4.77
CA LYS A 52 1.54 7.36 6.24
C LYS A 52 0.44 6.44 6.78
N SER A 53 -0.57 6.10 5.97
CA SER A 53 -1.61 5.17 6.38
C SER A 53 -1.15 3.72 6.13
N ASP A 54 -1.28 2.85 7.13
CA ASP A 54 -0.94 1.41 7.02
C ASP A 54 -1.74 0.70 5.92
N THR A 55 -2.90 1.24 5.56
CA THR A 55 -3.79 0.71 4.52
C THR A 55 -3.45 1.22 3.11
N PHE A 56 -2.33 1.96 2.92
CA PHE A 56 -1.98 2.54 1.62
C PHE A 56 -1.86 1.49 0.50
N LEU A 57 -1.19 0.37 0.78
CA LEU A 57 -0.94 -0.71 -0.19
C LEU A 57 -2.21 -1.50 -0.58
N SER A 58 -3.27 -1.42 0.21
CA SER A 58 -4.55 -2.08 -0.08
C SER A 58 -5.59 -1.15 -0.71
N LYS A 59 -5.37 0.17 -0.69
CA LYS A 59 -6.34 1.14 -1.23
C LYS A 59 -6.25 1.30 -2.73
N VAL A 60 -7.42 1.29 -3.36
CA VAL A 60 -7.59 1.67 -4.76
C VAL A 60 -7.48 3.19 -4.89
N LEU A 61 -6.57 3.66 -5.73
CA LEU A 61 -6.35 5.06 -6.04
C LEU A 61 -6.79 5.36 -7.47
N GLU A 62 -7.19 6.58 -7.73
CA GLU A 62 -7.39 7.09 -9.07
C GLU A 62 -6.22 8.01 -9.43
N ILE A 63 -5.51 7.67 -10.49
CA ILE A 63 -4.43 8.50 -11.04
C ILE A 63 -4.91 9.14 -12.33
N GLU A 64 -4.78 10.45 -12.39
CA GLU A 64 -5.03 11.23 -13.60
C GLU A 64 -3.70 11.48 -14.32
N VAL A 65 -3.55 10.85 -15.49
CA VAL A 65 -2.40 11.03 -16.38
C VAL A 65 -2.89 11.63 -17.68
N ASP A 66 -2.41 12.80 -18.04
CA ASP A 66 -2.77 13.51 -19.29
C ASP A 66 -4.30 13.59 -19.51
N GLY A 67 -5.08 13.85 -18.44
CA GLY A 67 -6.54 13.96 -18.47
C GLY A 67 -7.30 12.62 -18.51
N LYS A 68 -6.59 11.49 -18.49
CA LYS A 68 -7.20 10.16 -18.38
C LYS A 68 -7.11 9.67 -16.95
N LYS A 69 -8.24 9.26 -16.39
CA LYS A 69 -8.31 8.68 -15.04
C LYS A 69 -8.17 7.16 -15.14
N GLU A 70 -7.20 6.62 -14.46
CA GLU A 70 -6.96 5.17 -14.38
C GLU A 70 -7.04 4.72 -12.91
N LYS A 71 -7.74 3.61 -12.66
CA LYS A 71 -7.77 2.98 -11.33
C LYS A 71 -6.53 2.13 -11.15
N VAL A 72 -5.82 2.36 -10.06
CA VAL A 72 -4.55 1.72 -9.77
C VAL A 72 -4.45 1.32 -8.30
N ILE A 73 -3.54 0.39 -8.04
CA ILE A 73 -3.17 -0.02 -6.69
C ILE A 73 -1.66 0.20 -6.55
N PRO A 74 -1.20 0.83 -5.47
CA PRO A 74 0.22 0.88 -5.17
C PRO A 74 0.72 -0.53 -4.82
N ARG A 75 1.78 -0.97 -5.47
CA ARG A 75 2.35 -2.31 -5.26
C ARG A 75 3.55 -2.26 -4.33
N ASP A 76 4.41 -1.28 -4.54
CA ASP A 76 5.61 -1.09 -3.73
C ASP A 76 5.94 0.39 -3.59
N VAL A 77 6.58 0.72 -2.47
CA VAL A 77 7.08 2.07 -2.18
C VAL A 77 8.49 1.95 -1.65
N SER A 78 9.42 2.53 -2.38
CA SER A 78 10.81 2.63 -1.92
C SER A 78 11.00 3.90 -1.10
N PHE A 79 11.58 3.77 0.08
CA PHE A 79 11.85 4.88 1.00
C PHE A 79 13.34 5.20 1.06
N HIS A 80 13.66 6.43 1.36
CA HIS A 80 15.02 6.85 1.67
C HIS A 80 15.40 6.36 3.08
N VAL A 81 16.57 5.72 3.21
CA VAL A 81 16.95 5.01 4.44
C VAL A 81 17.05 5.93 5.67
N ILE A 82 17.43 7.19 5.48
CA ILE A 82 17.66 8.13 6.60
C ILE A 82 16.45 9.03 6.83
N SER A 83 15.85 9.58 5.75
CA SER A 83 14.76 10.55 5.86
C SER A 83 13.36 9.94 5.84
N GLU A 84 13.25 8.62 5.59
CA GLU A 84 11.99 7.88 5.45
C GLU A 84 11.01 8.48 4.43
N GLU A 85 11.55 9.31 3.53
CA GLU A 85 10.76 9.91 2.47
C GLU A 85 10.60 8.96 1.29
N PRO A 86 9.42 8.90 0.66
CA PRO A 86 9.20 8.05 -0.51
C PRO A 86 10.03 8.59 -1.70
N ILE A 87 10.84 7.71 -2.31
CA ILE A 87 11.72 8.01 -3.44
C ILE A 87 11.26 7.40 -4.75
N HIS A 88 10.48 6.31 -4.70
CA HIS A 88 9.89 5.66 -5.86
C HIS A 88 8.59 4.97 -5.48
N ILE A 89 7.64 4.89 -6.42
CA ILE A 89 6.36 4.19 -6.22
C ILE A 89 6.00 3.42 -7.47
N ASP A 90 5.58 2.19 -7.24
CA ASP A 90 5.10 1.28 -8.26
C ASP A 90 3.58 1.18 -8.20
N PHE A 91 2.92 1.58 -9.30
CA PHE A 91 1.48 1.48 -9.44
C PHE A 91 1.09 0.40 -10.43
N MET A 92 0.17 -0.46 -10.04
CA MET A 92 -0.39 -1.50 -10.88
C MET A 92 -1.81 -1.12 -11.31
N ARG A 93 -2.09 -1.17 -12.62
CA ARG A 93 -3.44 -0.94 -13.15
C ARG A 93 -4.37 -2.07 -12.76
N ILE A 94 -5.58 -1.71 -12.38
CA ILE A 94 -6.65 -2.66 -12.09
C ILE A 94 -7.29 -3.09 -13.41
N VAL A 95 -7.32 -4.40 -13.64
CA VAL A 95 -8.06 -5.01 -14.74
C VAL A 95 -9.23 -5.79 -14.15
N SER A 96 -10.46 -5.44 -14.54
CA SER A 96 -11.66 -6.14 -14.10
C SER A 96 -11.58 -7.64 -14.40
N GLY A 97 -12.06 -8.47 -13.46
CA GLY A 97 -12.08 -9.92 -13.59
C GLY A 97 -10.74 -10.64 -13.30
N LYS A 98 -9.64 -9.94 -13.04
CA LYS A 98 -8.38 -10.56 -12.62
C LYS A 98 -8.25 -10.62 -11.10
N LYS A 99 -7.70 -11.74 -10.60
CA LYS A 99 -7.33 -11.88 -9.19
C LYS A 99 -5.95 -11.26 -8.98
N ILE A 100 -5.84 -10.46 -7.94
CA ILE A 100 -4.62 -9.76 -7.55
C ILE A 100 -4.18 -10.27 -6.19
N ILE A 101 -2.88 -10.42 -6.00
CA ILE A 101 -2.29 -10.75 -4.71
C ILE A 101 -1.85 -9.44 -4.05
N LEU A 102 -2.38 -9.14 -2.89
CA LEU A 102 -2.10 -7.92 -2.14
C LEU A 102 -1.75 -8.24 -0.69
N GLU A 103 -0.91 -7.42 -0.11
CA GLU A 103 -0.61 -7.42 1.32
C GLU A 103 -1.62 -6.54 2.05
N ILE A 104 -2.44 -7.16 2.90
CA ILE A 104 -3.48 -6.47 3.66
C ILE A 104 -3.06 -6.40 5.12
N PRO A 105 -3.12 -5.23 5.76
CA PRO A 105 -2.78 -5.09 7.17
C PRO A 105 -3.79 -5.80 8.07
N VAL A 106 -3.29 -6.39 9.15
CA VAL A 106 -4.08 -7.03 10.19
C VAL A 106 -4.19 -6.10 11.38
N LYS A 107 -5.42 -5.86 11.81
CA LYS A 107 -5.73 -5.06 12.98
C LYS A 107 -6.29 -5.94 14.09
N PHE A 108 -5.68 -5.86 15.24
CA PHE A 108 -6.11 -6.60 16.41
C PHE A 108 -7.03 -5.73 17.26
N THR A 109 -8.17 -6.29 17.66
CA THR A 109 -9.18 -5.59 18.48
C THR A 109 -9.44 -6.34 19.78
N ASN A 110 -10.11 -5.66 20.74
CA ASN A 110 -10.54 -6.25 22.02
C ASN A 110 -9.39 -6.81 22.88
N HIS A 111 -8.24 -6.12 22.89
CA HIS A 111 -7.12 -6.44 23.78
C HIS A 111 -7.52 -6.61 25.26
N PRO A 112 -8.38 -5.72 25.84
CA PRO A 112 -8.77 -5.82 27.25
C PRO A 112 -9.61 -7.05 27.58
N ASP A 113 -10.25 -7.67 26.58
CA ASP A 113 -11.16 -8.81 26.76
C ASP A 113 -10.49 -10.16 26.61
N SER A 114 -9.19 -10.17 26.35
CA SER A 114 -8.37 -11.37 26.29
C SER A 114 -7.99 -11.85 27.69
N PRO A 115 -8.38 -13.08 28.11
CA PRO A 115 -7.98 -13.64 29.40
C PRO A 115 -6.46 -13.83 29.50
N GLY A 116 -5.79 -14.16 28.41
CA GLY A 116 -4.36 -14.34 28.35
C GLY A 116 -3.61 -13.05 28.66
N LEU A 117 -4.03 -11.91 28.11
CA LEU A 117 -3.45 -10.60 28.39
C LEU A 117 -3.73 -10.13 29.85
N LYS A 118 -4.94 -10.41 30.37
CA LYS A 118 -5.28 -10.11 31.77
C LYS A 118 -4.42 -10.87 32.78
N ARG A 119 -3.96 -12.07 32.43
CA ARG A 119 -3.05 -12.89 33.27
C ARG A 119 -1.57 -12.51 33.14
N GLY A 120 -1.26 -11.43 32.40
CA GLY A 120 0.14 -10.98 32.19
C GLY A 120 0.82 -11.61 30.97
N GLY A 121 0.08 -12.27 30.09
CA GLY A 121 0.58 -12.72 28.78
C GLY A 121 0.91 -11.56 27.86
N VAL A 122 1.80 -11.80 26.90
CA VAL A 122 2.18 -10.82 25.88
C VAL A 122 1.70 -11.28 24.51
N LEU A 123 1.06 -10.37 23.79
CA LEU A 123 0.68 -10.61 22.39
C LEU A 123 1.92 -10.49 21.50
N ASN A 124 2.38 -11.60 20.95
CA ASN A 124 3.47 -11.62 19.97
C ASN A 124 2.91 -11.57 18.55
N ILE A 125 3.04 -10.42 17.89
CA ILE A 125 2.59 -10.23 16.51
C ILE A 125 3.74 -10.57 15.56
N VAL A 126 3.72 -11.79 15.02
CA VAL A 126 4.74 -12.28 14.07
C VAL A 126 4.53 -11.68 12.68
N ARG A 127 3.28 -11.55 12.24
CA ARG A 127 2.94 -10.95 10.94
C ARG A 127 1.88 -9.88 11.12
N ARG A 128 2.20 -8.69 10.64
CA ARG A 128 1.28 -7.53 10.63
C ARG A 128 0.52 -7.38 9.32
N LYS A 129 0.95 -8.10 8.27
CA LYS A 129 0.34 -8.10 6.95
C LYS A 129 0.17 -9.53 6.47
N VAL A 130 -0.90 -9.78 5.76
CA VAL A 130 -1.22 -11.10 5.18
C VAL A 130 -1.42 -10.93 3.68
N GLU A 131 -0.78 -11.81 2.90
CA GLU A 131 -1.01 -11.86 1.46
C GLU A 131 -2.35 -12.53 1.16
N LEU A 132 -3.24 -11.79 0.51
CA LEU A 132 -4.52 -12.29 0.05
C LEU A 132 -4.64 -12.22 -1.46
N LYS A 133 -5.21 -13.27 -2.04
CA LYS A 133 -5.60 -13.32 -3.45
C LYS A 133 -7.07 -12.97 -3.57
N CYS A 134 -7.36 -11.72 -3.93
CA CYS A 134 -8.72 -11.21 -4.04
C CYS A 134 -9.05 -10.74 -5.46
N PRO A 135 -10.33 -10.69 -5.85
CA PRO A 135 -10.76 -10.06 -7.06
C PRO A 135 -10.53 -8.55 -6.97
N ALA A 136 -10.15 -7.92 -8.08
CA ALA A 136 -9.81 -6.49 -8.13
C ALA A 136 -10.98 -5.55 -7.76
N GLU A 137 -12.21 -6.07 -7.77
CA GLU A 137 -13.43 -5.30 -7.48
C GLU A 137 -13.77 -5.27 -5.99
N ASN A 138 -13.27 -6.25 -5.21
CA ASN A 138 -13.62 -6.39 -3.80
C ASN A 138 -12.35 -6.62 -2.96
N ILE A 139 -11.63 -5.54 -2.72
CA ILE A 139 -10.40 -5.54 -1.94
C ILE A 139 -10.73 -5.08 -0.52
N PRO A 140 -10.50 -5.91 0.52
CA PRO A 140 -10.69 -5.48 1.90
C PRO A 140 -9.60 -4.49 2.30
N ASP A 141 -9.97 -3.44 3.01
CA ASP A 141 -9.01 -2.43 3.50
C ASP A 141 -8.13 -2.97 4.64
N GLU A 142 -8.71 -3.76 5.55
CA GLU A 142 -8.03 -4.34 6.70
C GLU A 142 -8.66 -5.69 7.08
N ILE A 143 -7.89 -6.55 7.73
CA ILE A 143 -8.37 -7.78 8.36
C ILE A 143 -8.45 -7.53 9.85
N VAL A 144 -9.67 -7.60 10.42
CA VAL A 144 -9.87 -7.43 11.85
C VAL A 144 -9.82 -8.79 12.53
N VAL A 145 -8.93 -8.95 13.50
CA VAL A 145 -8.80 -10.15 14.32
C VAL A 145 -9.23 -9.80 15.75
N ASP A 146 -10.28 -10.51 16.22
CA ASP A 146 -10.80 -10.36 17.56
C ASP A 146 -10.01 -11.22 18.55
N LEU A 147 -9.50 -10.60 19.61
CA LEU A 147 -8.74 -11.27 20.66
C LEU A 147 -9.59 -11.71 21.85
N THR A 148 -10.92 -11.52 21.78
CA THR A 148 -11.84 -11.93 22.85
C THR A 148 -11.71 -13.43 23.12
N GLY A 149 -11.50 -13.80 24.38
CA GLY A 149 -11.40 -15.21 24.79
C GLY A 149 -10.09 -15.91 24.45
N THR A 150 -9.09 -15.22 23.87
CA THR A 150 -7.77 -15.81 23.60
C THR A 150 -6.96 -15.95 24.89
N ASP A 151 -6.42 -17.16 25.14
CA ASP A 151 -5.60 -17.46 26.32
C ASP A 151 -4.11 -17.65 25.97
N ILE A 152 -3.27 -17.80 26.99
CA ILE A 152 -1.83 -18.01 26.85
C ILE A 152 -1.56 -19.34 26.11
N GLY A 153 -0.64 -19.32 25.17
CA GLY A 153 -0.28 -20.48 24.36
C GLY A 153 -1.13 -20.71 23.12
N LEU A 154 -2.12 -19.84 22.86
CA LEU A 154 -2.93 -19.89 21.64
C LEU A 154 -2.19 -19.25 20.47
N SER A 155 -2.15 -19.93 19.32
CA SER A 155 -1.62 -19.39 18.06
C SER A 155 -2.72 -19.16 17.06
N LEU A 156 -2.92 -17.90 16.65
CA LEU A 156 -3.94 -17.54 15.65
C LEU A 156 -3.52 -17.85 14.21
N ILE A 157 -2.22 -18.09 13.97
CA ILE A 157 -1.72 -18.42 12.63
C ILE A 157 -2.13 -19.85 12.22
N HIS A 158 -2.28 -20.75 13.19
CA HIS A 158 -2.60 -22.18 12.95
C HIS A 158 -4.09 -22.50 13.05
N ILE A 159 -4.91 -21.50 13.32
CA ILE A 159 -6.37 -21.62 13.30
C ILE A 159 -6.91 -21.21 11.93
#